data_d8e31b619f2e22470e71dd3e2ce14b94
#
_entry.id   d8e31b619f2e22470e71dd3e2ce14b94
#
_cell.length_a   1.000
_cell.length_b   1.000
_cell.length_c   1.000
_cell.angle_alpha   90.00
_cell.angle_beta   90.00
_cell.angle_gamma   90.00
#
_symmetry.space_group_name_H-M   'P 1'
#
loop_
_entity.id
_entity.type
_entity.pdbx_description
1 polymer ?
#
loop_
_entity_poly.entity_id
_entity_poly.type
_entity_poly.pdbx_seq_one_letter_code
_entity_poly.pdbx_strand_id
1 'polypeptide(L)'
;MKLIVITGCLGLIGTHVTRVCLEKGWKVMGIDKMTYAANSWALDEFKKSKNFTFVKKDICDLSYLPDCDYVINTAAESHVGKSIIDSQSFIDSNIVGAKNLLDLIRFKPENVTKRPLFFHFSTDEVYGDIVDGEHYESDILKPSNPYSAAKASADMLVLAWARTYG
;
A
#
# COMPACT_ATOMS: atom_id res chain seq x y z
N MET A 1 -22.36 0.56 -5.85
CA MET A 1 -21.09 0.34 -6.61
C MET A 1 -19.96 0.66 -5.63
N LYS A 2 -18.98 -0.24 -5.47
CA LYS A 2 -17.88 -0.05 -4.52
C LYS A 2 -16.89 1.01 -5.02
N LEU A 3 -16.33 1.81 -4.09
CA LEU A 3 -15.21 2.70 -4.33
C LEU A 3 -13.97 2.13 -3.64
N ILE A 4 -12.90 1.95 -4.40
CA ILE A 4 -11.62 1.40 -3.94
C ILE A 4 -10.55 2.49 -4.11
N VAL A 5 -9.80 2.75 -3.06
CA VAL A 5 -8.55 3.52 -3.16
C VAL A 5 -7.39 2.53 -3.27
N ILE A 6 -6.56 2.67 -4.30
CA ILE A 6 -5.37 1.84 -4.52
C ILE A 6 -4.15 2.74 -4.55
N THR A 7 -3.26 2.59 -3.57
CA THR A 7 -1.98 3.32 -3.53
C THR A 7 -0.88 2.48 -4.19
N GLY A 8 0.06 3.13 -4.88
CA GLY A 8 1.03 2.43 -5.72
C GLY A 8 0.38 1.79 -6.96
N CYS A 9 -0.70 2.37 -7.45
CA CYS A 9 -1.54 1.81 -8.52
C CYS A 9 -0.83 1.61 -9.86
N LEU A 10 0.34 2.21 -10.06
CA LEU A 10 1.18 2.06 -11.25
C LEU A 10 2.40 1.16 -11.02
N GLY A 11 2.62 0.65 -9.82
CA GLY A 11 3.60 -0.41 -9.55
C GLY A 11 3.18 -1.76 -10.16
N LEU A 12 4.05 -2.77 -10.08
CA LEU A 12 3.78 -4.10 -10.63
C LEU A 12 2.47 -4.68 -10.09
N ILE A 13 2.35 -4.83 -8.78
CA ILE A 13 1.15 -5.39 -8.13
C ILE A 13 -0.04 -4.45 -8.30
N GLY A 14 0.14 -3.15 -8.04
CA GLY A 14 -0.92 -2.15 -8.09
C GLY A 14 -1.59 -2.05 -9.46
N THR A 15 -0.82 -2.18 -10.54
CA THR A 15 -1.36 -2.21 -11.91
C THR A 15 -2.32 -3.37 -12.11
N HIS A 16 -1.97 -4.57 -11.66
CA HIS A 16 -2.84 -5.74 -11.81
C HIS A 16 -4.09 -5.65 -10.92
N VAL A 17 -3.93 -5.22 -9.67
CA VAL A 17 -5.06 -5.01 -8.76
C VAL A 17 -6.02 -3.96 -9.30
N THR A 18 -5.50 -2.84 -9.83
CA THR A 18 -6.32 -1.79 -10.45
C THR A 18 -7.13 -2.33 -11.62
N ARG A 19 -6.50 -3.11 -12.52
CA ARG A 19 -7.17 -3.71 -13.68
C ARG A 19 -8.32 -4.61 -13.24
N VAL A 20 -8.07 -5.54 -12.33
CA VAL A 20 -9.09 -6.46 -11.81
C VAL A 20 -10.28 -5.70 -11.17
N CYS A 21 -10.01 -4.63 -10.41
CA CYS A 21 -11.08 -3.82 -9.82
C CYS A 21 -11.94 -3.12 -10.89
N LEU A 22 -11.31 -2.59 -11.93
CA LEU A 22 -12.02 -1.94 -13.05
C LEU A 22 -12.83 -2.94 -13.88
N GLU A 23 -12.30 -4.14 -14.15
CA GLU A 23 -13.02 -5.23 -14.82
C GLU A 23 -14.26 -5.69 -14.06
N LYS A 24 -14.23 -5.64 -12.71
CA LYS A 24 -15.39 -5.88 -11.85
C LYS A 24 -16.41 -4.72 -11.84
N GLY A 25 -16.16 -3.66 -12.61
CA GLY A 25 -17.03 -2.48 -12.69
C GLY A 25 -16.98 -1.59 -11.43
N TRP A 26 -15.97 -1.74 -10.57
CA TRP A 26 -15.82 -0.90 -9.39
C TRP A 26 -15.23 0.47 -9.75
N LYS A 27 -15.51 1.48 -8.93
CA LYS A 27 -14.82 2.76 -9.02
C LYS A 27 -13.45 2.64 -8.34
N VAL A 28 -12.42 3.13 -9.00
CA VAL A 28 -11.05 3.10 -8.50
C VAL A 28 -10.48 4.51 -8.46
N MET A 29 -10.00 4.94 -7.29
CA MET A 29 -9.09 6.06 -7.14
C MET A 29 -7.67 5.51 -7.02
N GLY A 30 -6.89 5.62 -8.08
CA GLY A 30 -5.48 5.25 -8.08
C GLY A 30 -4.61 6.39 -7.60
N ILE A 31 -3.73 6.13 -6.64
CA ILE A 31 -2.76 7.08 -6.09
C ILE A 31 -1.36 6.55 -6.35
N ASP A 32 -0.50 7.37 -6.95
CA ASP A 32 0.89 7.01 -7.20
C ASP A 32 1.76 8.27 -7.29
N LYS A 33 2.98 8.24 -6.73
CA LYS A 33 3.92 9.35 -6.86
C LYS A 33 4.67 9.36 -8.18
N MET A 34 4.55 8.27 -8.97
CA MET A 34 5.19 8.07 -10.27
C MET A 34 6.71 8.11 -10.20
N THR A 35 7.29 7.14 -9.47
CA THR A 35 8.73 6.94 -9.44
C THR A 35 9.22 6.23 -10.71
N TYR A 36 10.51 5.90 -10.75
CA TYR A 36 11.12 5.12 -11.85
C TYR A 36 10.45 3.75 -12.09
N ALA A 37 9.77 3.20 -11.09
CA ALA A 37 9.10 1.89 -11.17
C ALA A 37 7.64 1.96 -11.66
N ALA A 38 7.12 3.17 -11.93
CA ALA A 38 5.75 3.35 -12.35
C ALA A 38 5.53 2.94 -13.82
N ASN A 39 4.52 2.11 -14.06
CA ASN A 39 4.07 1.72 -15.39
C ASN A 39 3.22 2.83 -16.03
N SER A 40 3.85 3.78 -16.71
CA SER A 40 3.14 4.91 -17.34
C SER A 40 2.09 4.47 -18.36
N TRP A 41 2.36 3.40 -19.12
CA TRP A 41 1.41 2.83 -20.09
C TRP A 41 0.10 2.35 -19.43
N ALA A 42 0.16 1.85 -18.19
CA ALA A 42 -1.02 1.42 -17.46
C ALA A 42 -1.93 2.62 -17.09
N LEU A 43 -1.36 3.79 -16.84
CA LEU A 43 -2.13 5.01 -16.61
C LEU A 43 -2.98 5.39 -17.82
N ASP A 44 -2.42 5.28 -19.03
CA ASP A 44 -3.15 5.58 -20.27
C ASP A 44 -4.25 4.53 -20.55
N GLU A 45 -4.01 3.26 -20.18
CA GLU A 45 -5.02 2.21 -20.21
C GLU A 45 -6.18 2.55 -19.26
N PHE A 46 -5.87 2.85 -17.99
CA PHE A 46 -6.89 3.07 -16.97
C PHE A 46 -7.71 4.33 -17.18
N LYS A 47 -7.11 5.42 -17.69
CA LYS A 47 -7.82 6.66 -18.03
C LYS A 47 -8.94 6.49 -19.07
N LYS A 48 -8.95 5.38 -19.83
CA LYS A 48 -10.05 5.06 -20.76
C LYS A 48 -11.32 4.63 -20.01
N SER A 49 -11.20 4.22 -18.76
CA SER A 49 -12.34 3.85 -17.93
C SER A 49 -12.94 5.07 -17.22
N LYS A 50 -14.25 5.29 -17.37
CA LYS A 50 -15.00 6.31 -16.62
C LYS A 50 -15.04 6.04 -15.10
N ASN A 51 -14.67 4.84 -14.69
CA ASN A 51 -14.63 4.42 -13.29
C ASN A 51 -13.24 4.64 -12.65
N PHE A 52 -12.26 5.17 -13.38
CA PHE A 52 -10.92 5.42 -12.85
C PHE A 52 -10.66 6.91 -12.65
N THR A 53 -10.13 7.25 -11.49
CA THR A 53 -9.60 8.58 -11.17
C THR A 53 -8.17 8.45 -10.70
N PHE A 54 -7.27 9.27 -11.21
CA PHE A 54 -5.85 9.25 -10.84
C PHE A 54 -5.46 10.48 -10.03
N VAL A 55 -4.71 10.24 -8.95
CA VAL A 55 -4.11 11.28 -8.10
C VAL A 55 -2.60 11.06 -8.06
N LYS A 56 -1.84 11.98 -8.67
CA LYS A 56 -0.38 11.97 -8.56
C LYS A 56 0.05 12.57 -7.24
N LYS A 57 0.36 11.73 -6.25
CA LYS A 57 0.78 12.18 -4.92
C LYS A 57 1.55 11.10 -4.18
N ASP A 58 2.49 11.51 -3.32
CA ASP A 58 3.10 10.59 -2.35
C ASP A 58 2.09 10.29 -1.23
N ILE A 59 2.06 9.05 -0.77
CA ILE A 59 1.19 8.63 0.35
C ILE A 59 1.58 9.30 1.67
N CYS A 60 2.83 9.74 1.81
CA CYS A 60 3.28 10.52 2.97
C CYS A 60 2.61 11.89 3.05
N ASP A 61 2.27 12.49 1.91
CA ASP A 61 1.72 13.85 1.79
C ASP A 61 0.19 13.86 1.65
N LEU A 62 -0.45 12.71 1.68
CA LEU A 62 -1.91 12.65 1.63
C LEU A 62 -2.50 13.29 2.89
N SER A 63 -3.46 14.19 2.68
CA SER A 63 -4.21 14.86 3.75
C SER A 63 -5.67 14.41 3.83
N TYR A 64 -6.12 13.57 2.88
CA TYR A 64 -7.49 13.15 2.78
C TYR A 64 -7.62 11.82 2.02
N LEU A 65 -8.56 10.99 2.45
CA LEU A 65 -9.09 9.85 1.71
C LEU A 65 -10.60 10.05 1.50
N PRO A 66 -11.13 9.75 0.30
CA PRO A 66 -12.56 9.83 0.05
C PRO A 66 -13.31 8.82 0.92
N ASP A 67 -14.62 8.96 0.99
CA ASP A 67 -15.45 7.89 1.54
C ASP A 67 -15.42 6.70 0.57
N CYS A 68 -14.83 5.59 1.02
CA CYS A 68 -14.53 4.42 0.20
C CYS A 68 -14.78 3.13 0.98
N ASP A 69 -14.98 2.03 0.24
CA ASP A 69 -15.19 0.71 0.83
C ASP A 69 -13.88 0.02 1.22
N TYR A 70 -12.83 0.25 0.43
CA TYR A 70 -11.52 -0.40 0.60
C TYR A 70 -10.38 0.59 0.34
N VAL A 71 -9.31 0.44 1.11
CA VAL A 71 -7.99 1.02 0.81
C VAL A 71 -7.03 -0.14 0.63
N ILE A 72 -6.46 -0.27 -0.57
CA ILE A 72 -5.49 -1.30 -0.91
C ILE A 72 -4.12 -0.62 -1.04
N ASN A 73 -3.24 -0.88 -0.09
CA ASN A 73 -1.90 -0.30 -0.07
C ASN A 73 -0.89 -1.24 -0.72
N THR A 74 -0.51 -0.92 -1.97
CA THR A 74 0.60 -1.53 -2.69
C THR A 74 1.76 -0.55 -2.90
N ALA A 75 1.64 0.70 -2.40
CA ALA A 75 2.72 1.68 -2.47
C ALA A 75 3.86 1.27 -1.54
N ALA A 76 5.03 1.08 -2.13
CA ALA A 76 6.25 0.75 -1.41
C ALA A 76 7.49 1.04 -2.26
N GLU A 77 8.60 1.37 -1.63
CA GLU A 77 9.92 1.13 -2.20
C GLU A 77 10.29 -0.33 -1.94
N SER A 78 10.72 -1.08 -2.98
CA SER A 78 10.84 -2.55 -2.90
C SER A 78 12.19 -3.12 -3.37
N HIS A 79 13.13 -2.27 -3.81
CA HIS A 79 14.40 -2.73 -4.36
C HIS A 79 15.44 -2.93 -3.25
N VAL A 80 15.63 -4.17 -2.78
CA VAL A 80 16.53 -4.53 -1.66
C VAL A 80 17.92 -3.90 -1.80
N GLY A 81 18.59 -4.02 -2.96
CA GLY A 81 19.93 -3.45 -3.15
C GLY A 81 19.98 -1.92 -2.96
N LYS A 82 18.91 -1.18 -3.32
CA LYS A 82 18.84 0.25 -3.05
C LYS A 82 18.65 0.53 -1.56
N SER A 83 17.90 -0.29 -0.85
CA SER A 83 17.68 -0.11 0.59
C SER A 83 18.98 -0.24 1.40
N ILE A 84 19.93 -1.05 0.93
CA ILE A 84 21.23 -1.22 1.56
C ILE A 84 22.13 0.02 1.36
N ILE A 85 21.98 0.69 0.20
CA ILE A 85 22.76 1.91 -0.11
C ILE A 85 22.18 3.13 0.61
N ASP A 86 20.85 3.29 0.53
CA ASP A 86 20.09 4.36 1.18
C ASP A 86 18.72 3.85 1.62
N SER A 87 18.54 3.76 2.92
CA SER A 87 17.29 3.25 3.52
C SER A 87 16.23 4.33 3.73
N GLN A 88 16.54 5.62 3.61
CA GLN A 88 15.62 6.70 4.01
C GLN A 88 14.31 6.64 3.19
N SER A 89 14.39 6.48 1.88
CA SER A 89 13.21 6.39 1.02
C SER A 89 12.30 5.19 1.35
N PHE A 90 12.88 4.11 1.89
CA PHE A 90 12.14 2.92 2.36
C PHE A 90 11.42 3.19 3.68
N ILE A 91 12.07 3.89 4.62
CA ILE A 91 11.44 4.32 5.87
C ILE A 91 10.27 5.25 5.56
N ASP A 92 10.48 6.26 4.74
CA ASP A 92 9.46 7.23 4.37
C ASP A 92 8.27 6.55 3.68
N SER A 93 8.49 5.85 2.58
CA SER A 93 7.40 5.25 1.82
C SER A 93 6.72 4.10 2.58
N ASN A 94 7.50 3.16 3.17
CA ASN A 94 6.93 1.92 3.68
C ASN A 94 6.42 2.06 5.11
N ILE A 95 7.04 2.90 5.96
CA ILE A 95 6.62 3.09 7.35
C ILE A 95 5.77 4.35 7.49
N VAL A 96 6.34 5.52 7.17
CA VAL A 96 5.64 6.80 7.37
C VAL A 96 4.41 6.90 6.47
N GLY A 97 4.53 6.48 5.21
CA GLY A 97 3.41 6.45 4.27
C GLY A 97 2.29 5.49 4.71
N ALA A 98 2.63 4.27 5.15
CA ALA A 98 1.64 3.33 5.68
C ALA A 98 0.95 3.88 6.94
N LYS A 99 1.72 4.47 7.88
CA LYS A 99 1.18 5.14 9.07
C LYS A 99 0.24 6.28 8.70
N ASN A 100 0.58 7.09 7.72
CA ASN A 100 -0.29 8.19 7.27
C ASN A 100 -1.63 7.67 6.74
N LEU A 101 -1.64 6.60 5.94
CA LEU A 101 -2.89 5.97 5.47
C LEU A 101 -3.75 5.45 6.62
N LEU A 102 -3.13 4.80 7.61
CA LEU A 102 -3.82 4.31 8.81
C LEU A 102 -4.45 5.45 9.61
N ASP A 103 -3.73 6.56 9.77
CA ASP A 103 -4.25 7.74 10.45
C ASP A 103 -5.41 8.40 9.69
N LEU A 104 -5.31 8.52 8.37
CA LEU A 104 -6.39 9.05 7.54
C LEU A 104 -7.66 8.19 7.62
N ILE A 105 -7.52 6.88 7.78
CA ILE A 105 -8.64 5.97 8.03
C ILE A 105 -9.21 6.16 9.43
N ARG A 106 -8.35 6.29 10.44
CA ARG A 106 -8.74 6.44 11.83
C ARG A 106 -9.45 7.77 12.09
N PHE A 107 -8.89 8.88 11.58
CA PHE A 107 -9.38 10.24 11.85
C PHE A 107 -10.41 10.73 10.82
N LYS A 108 -11.15 9.81 10.19
CA LYS A 108 -12.29 10.22 9.36
C LYS A 108 -13.31 11.03 10.18
N PRO A 109 -13.99 12.01 9.55
CA PRO A 109 -15.02 12.80 10.21
C PRO A 109 -16.09 11.91 10.84
N GLU A 110 -16.67 12.36 11.96
CA GLU A 110 -17.69 11.60 12.73
C GLU A 110 -18.94 11.23 11.91
N ASN A 111 -19.26 12.02 10.88
CA ASN A 111 -20.39 11.73 9.97
C ASN A 111 -20.09 10.57 8.99
N VAL A 112 -18.87 10.05 8.95
CA VAL A 112 -18.51 8.86 8.17
C VAL A 112 -18.80 7.62 9.00
N THR A 113 -19.91 6.97 8.71
CA THR A 113 -20.42 5.82 9.48
C THR A 113 -19.65 4.53 9.24
N LYS A 114 -18.87 4.44 8.16
CA LYS A 114 -18.13 3.23 7.78
C LYS A 114 -16.66 3.55 7.50
N ARG A 115 -15.77 2.88 8.24
CA ARG A 115 -14.34 2.88 7.91
C ARG A 115 -14.08 1.89 6.77
N PRO A 116 -13.20 2.23 5.81
CA PRO A 116 -12.82 1.28 4.78
C PRO A 116 -12.05 0.11 5.37
N LEU A 117 -12.19 -1.07 4.76
CA LEU A 117 -11.29 -2.18 5.05
C LEU A 117 -9.92 -1.87 4.43
N PHE A 118 -8.87 -1.96 5.25
CA PHE A 118 -7.50 -1.71 4.83
C PHE A 118 -6.80 -3.03 4.48
N PHE A 119 -6.31 -3.14 3.25
CA PHE A 119 -5.47 -4.23 2.79
C PHE A 119 -4.04 -3.72 2.60
N HIS A 120 -3.11 -4.31 3.34
CA HIS A 120 -1.68 -4.00 3.22
C HIS A 120 -0.95 -5.17 2.56
N PHE A 121 -0.28 -4.90 1.44
CA PHE A 121 0.58 -5.90 0.81
C PHE A 121 1.93 -5.93 1.52
N SER A 122 2.23 -7.04 2.16
CA SER A 122 3.52 -7.32 2.79
C SER A 122 4.45 -8.10 1.84
N THR A 123 5.43 -8.79 2.38
CA THR A 123 6.41 -9.64 1.70
C THR A 123 6.82 -10.78 2.61
N ASP A 124 7.21 -11.90 2.04
CA ASP A 124 7.81 -13.03 2.74
C ASP A 124 9.18 -12.70 3.36
N GLU A 125 9.89 -11.71 2.81
CA GLU A 125 11.18 -11.26 3.36
C GLU A 125 11.09 -10.73 4.80
N VAL A 126 9.89 -10.43 5.32
CA VAL A 126 9.71 -10.03 6.72
C VAL A 126 10.07 -11.14 7.70
N TYR A 127 10.04 -12.39 7.26
CA TYR A 127 10.42 -13.55 8.09
C TYR A 127 11.92 -13.79 8.12
N GLY A 128 12.68 -13.21 7.18
CA GLY A 128 14.13 -13.34 7.06
C GLY A 128 14.58 -14.46 6.15
N ASP A 129 15.88 -14.79 6.23
CA ASP A 129 16.48 -15.80 5.38
C ASP A 129 16.06 -17.19 5.82
N ILE A 130 15.83 -18.09 4.86
CA ILE A 130 15.56 -19.49 5.08
C ILE A 130 16.61 -20.34 4.38
N VAL A 131 17.21 -21.25 5.11
CA VAL A 131 18.22 -22.18 4.59
C VAL A 131 17.60 -23.52 4.18
N ASP A 132 16.59 -23.96 4.93
CA ASP A 132 15.87 -25.20 4.70
C ASP A 132 14.45 -25.10 5.29
N GLY A 133 13.45 -25.68 4.61
CA GLY A 133 12.05 -25.63 5.02
C GLY A 133 11.26 -24.46 4.42
N GLU A 134 10.29 -23.94 5.16
CA GLU A 134 9.38 -22.87 4.76
C GLU A 134 8.98 -22.00 5.97
N HIS A 135 8.57 -20.77 5.71
CA HIS A 135 7.99 -19.90 6.72
C HIS A 135 6.46 -19.99 6.71
N TYR A 136 5.88 -19.79 7.90
CA TYR A 136 4.44 -19.71 8.12
C TYR A 136 4.08 -18.32 8.63
N GLU A 137 2.82 -17.90 8.44
CA GLU A 137 2.32 -16.60 8.88
C GLU A 137 2.35 -16.41 10.40
N SER A 138 2.53 -17.50 11.17
CA SER A 138 2.71 -17.49 12.62
C SER A 138 4.14 -17.27 13.08
N ASP A 139 5.10 -17.25 12.15
CA ASP A 139 6.52 -17.15 12.49
C ASP A 139 6.88 -15.75 12.96
N ILE A 140 7.94 -15.67 13.76
CA ILE A 140 8.49 -14.42 14.26
C ILE A 140 9.14 -13.67 13.09
N LEU A 141 8.84 -12.38 12.96
CA LEU A 141 9.49 -11.53 11.96
C LEU A 141 10.96 -11.33 12.30
N LYS A 142 11.85 -11.65 11.35
CA LYS A 142 13.31 -11.54 11.45
C LYS A 142 13.92 -10.95 10.18
N PRO A 143 13.53 -9.72 9.79
CA PRO A 143 13.98 -9.13 8.53
C PRO A 143 15.51 -9.01 8.49
N SER A 144 16.12 -9.32 7.32
CA SER A 144 17.57 -9.37 7.12
C SER A 144 18.17 -8.16 6.40
N ASN A 145 17.32 -7.23 5.92
CA ASN A 145 17.77 -6.04 5.20
C ASN A 145 16.86 -4.83 5.49
N PRO A 146 17.27 -3.58 5.14
CA PRO A 146 16.48 -2.39 5.44
C PRO A 146 15.09 -2.37 4.78
N TYR A 147 14.93 -2.91 3.57
CA TYR A 147 13.63 -3.04 2.92
C TYR A 147 12.70 -3.95 3.73
N SER A 148 13.15 -5.16 4.03
CA SER A 148 12.34 -6.12 4.79
C SER A 148 12.05 -5.63 6.21
N ALA A 149 12.99 -4.91 6.84
CA ALA A 149 12.77 -4.27 8.14
C ALA A 149 11.69 -3.17 8.08
N ALA A 150 11.69 -2.34 7.03
CA ALA A 150 10.67 -1.33 6.83
C ALA A 150 9.29 -1.97 6.58
N LYS A 151 9.23 -3.07 5.82
CA LYS A 151 7.98 -3.82 5.57
C LYS A 151 7.46 -4.49 6.85
N ALA A 152 8.31 -5.15 7.63
CA ALA A 152 7.95 -5.73 8.93
C ALA A 152 7.43 -4.66 9.91
N SER A 153 8.05 -3.47 9.91
CA SER A 153 7.59 -2.34 10.71
C SER A 153 6.18 -1.88 10.29
N ALA A 154 5.91 -1.83 8.99
CA ALA A 154 4.57 -1.51 8.49
C ALA A 154 3.53 -2.56 8.91
N ASP A 155 3.86 -3.85 8.85
CA ASP A 155 2.97 -4.94 9.30
C ASP A 155 2.64 -4.79 10.80
N MET A 156 3.65 -4.47 11.64
CA MET A 156 3.45 -4.21 13.06
C MET A 156 2.53 -3.01 13.30
N LEU A 157 2.66 -1.94 12.51
CA LEU A 157 1.76 -0.79 12.59
C LEU A 157 0.33 -1.19 12.24
N VAL A 158 0.12 -1.92 11.14
CA VAL A 158 -1.22 -2.38 10.70
C VAL A 158 -1.89 -3.22 11.78
N LEU A 159 -1.17 -4.19 12.33
CA LEU A 159 -1.68 -5.05 13.41
C LEU A 159 -1.98 -4.25 14.69
N ALA A 160 -1.11 -3.32 15.06
CA ALA A 160 -1.31 -2.47 16.23
C ALA A 160 -2.53 -1.55 16.07
N TRP A 161 -2.72 -0.94 14.89
CA TRP A 161 -3.90 -0.11 14.59
C TRP A 161 -5.18 -0.92 14.62
N ALA A 162 -5.21 -2.09 13.98
CA ALA A 162 -6.37 -2.99 14.00
C ALA A 162 -6.76 -3.38 15.44
N ARG A 163 -5.77 -3.72 16.27
CA ARG A 163 -6.01 -4.11 17.67
C ARG A 163 -6.47 -2.95 18.55
N THR A 164 -5.96 -1.74 18.31
CA THR A 164 -6.19 -0.58 19.19
C THR A 164 -7.43 0.19 18.79
N TYR A 165 -7.73 0.27 17.51
CA TYR A 165 -8.76 1.18 16.98
C TYR A 165 -9.88 0.46 16.20
N GLY A 166 -9.79 -0.84 16.02
CA GLY A 166 -10.80 -1.67 15.29
C GLY A 166 -10.54 -1.66 13.82
#